data_af7c78b90060bb3909680f3a9fdc2d0b
#
_entry.id   af7c78b90060bb3909680f3a9fdc2d0b
#
_cell.length_a   1.000
_cell.length_b   1.000
_cell.length_c   1.000
_cell.angle_alpha   90.00
_cell.angle_beta   90.00
_cell.angle_gamma   90.00
#
_symmetry.space_group_name_H-M   'P 1'
#
loop_
_entity.id
_entity.type
_entity.pdbx_description
1 polymer ?
#
loop_
_entity_poly.entity_id
_entity_poly.type
_entity_poly.pdbx_seq_one_letter_code
_entity_poly.pdbx_strand_id
1 'polypeptide(L)'
;MSTIASFFIAVAVAFFGMFILIPMVLAFLRLLGGYVIVEERRAHVYVLFGKVIGIIDEPGFHILIFKLGPAALIVHWLGKCHVLDLRLDQVYLRSQPVNSEEGAPMGIGIWYEMFISDPVAYLFRNANPRGSLAANVSSATVRCLSNMKLADMLENRHAMSLTVREEVTASSQEWGYKLGSVYIRKVHFRDLEMIRQIESKVVNRLRQVTSAIKQDGANQVSVITSTAERQAAIEFAKAAAIRPQIVGGALEHISRDARVAQVLFDVLEVERVLSGKAEVTLVPSGSGMLPQLLAADSRTIPPPV
;
A
#
# COMPACT_ATOMS: atom_id res chain seq x y z
N MET A 1 -85.18 -13.15 -21.61
CA MET A 1 -84.29 -11.93 -21.45
C MET A 1 -84.22 -11.39 -20.02
N SER A 2 -85.22 -11.61 -19.15
CA SER A 2 -85.19 -11.14 -17.75
C SER A 2 -84.14 -11.83 -16.85
N THR A 3 -83.88 -13.11 -17.02
CA THR A 3 -82.92 -13.86 -16.21
C THR A 3 -81.46 -13.47 -16.48
N ILE A 4 -81.14 -13.12 -17.72
CA ILE A 4 -79.78 -12.64 -18.09
C ILE A 4 -79.55 -11.22 -17.54
N ALA A 5 -80.54 -10.39 -17.63
CA ALA A 5 -80.46 -9.02 -17.06
C ALA A 5 -80.35 -9.03 -15.55
N SER A 6 -81.12 -9.90 -14.85
CA SER A 6 -81.00 -10.04 -13.39
C SER A 6 -79.63 -10.63 -12.95
N PHE A 7 -79.03 -11.49 -13.74
CA PHE A 7 -77.70 -11.99 -13.50
C PHE A 7 -76.63 -10.88 -13.58
N PHE A 8 -76.68 -10.07 -14.64
CA PHE A 8 -75.73 -8.97 -14.77
C PHE A 8 -75.92 -7.90 -13.69
N ILE A 9 -77.15 -7.62 -13.26
CA ILE A 9 -77.43 -6.71 -12.16
C ILE A 9 -76.87 -7.29 -10.85
N ALA A 10 -77.09 -8.58 -10.56
CA ALA A 10 -76.55 -9.23 -9.38
C ALA A 10 -75.00 -9.23 -9.34
N VAL A 11 -74.35 -9.48 -10.46
CA VAL A 11 -72.88 -9.39 -10.58
C VAL A 11 -72.39 -7.99 -10.37
N ALA A 12 -73.06 -6.98 -10.97
CA ALA A 12 -72.69 -5.56 -10.77
C ALA A 12 -72.85 -5.16 -9.31
N VAL A 13 -73.98 -5.49 -8.68
CA VAL A 13 -74.20 -5.20 -7.24
C VAL A 13 -73.19 -5.89 -6.35
N ALA A 14 -72.86 -7.13 -6.62
CA ALA A 14 -71.83 -7.86 -5.86
C ALA A 14 -70.45 -7.23 -6.06
N PHE A 15 -70.09 -6.84 -7.27
CA PHE A 15 -68.82 -6.19 -7.59
C PHE A 15 -68.69 -4.84 -6.86
N PHE A 16 -69.67 -3.98 -6.99
CA PHE A 16 -69.66 -2.67 -6.31
C PHE A 16 -69.77 -2.82 -4.78
N GLY A 17 -70.56 -3.76 -4.32
CA GLY A 17 -70.63 -4.11 -2.89
C GLY A 17 -69.29 -4.53 -2.32
N MET A 18 -68.55 -5.44 -2.99
CA MET A 18 -67.21 -5.85 -2.61
C MET A 18 -66.21 -4.72 -2.70
N PHE A 19 -66.32 -3.86 -3.70
CA PHE A 19 -65.43 -2.69 -3.87
C PHE A 19 -65.50 -1.71 -2.71
N ILE A 20 -66.65 -1.60 -2.05
CA ILE A 20 -66.84 -0.76 -0.85
C ILE A 20 -66.55 -1.54 0.43
N LEU A 21 -66.97 -2.81 0.51
CA LEU A 21 -66.85 -3.64 1.73
C LEU A 21 -65.40 -3.93 2.06
N ILE A 22 -64.56 -4.26 1.06
CA ILE A 22 -63.15 -4.59 1.29
C ILE A 22 -62.37 -3.43 1.92
N PRO A 23 -62.39 -2.21 1.38
CA PRO A 23 -61.69 -1.08 2.03
C PRO A 23 -62.24 -0.76 3.42
N MET A 24 -63.55 -0.91 3.61
CA MET A 24 -64.20 -0.69 4.92
C MET A 24 -63.75 -1.69 5.98
N VAL A 25 -63.65 -2.96 5.63
CA VAL A 25 -63.13 -4.04 6.50
C VAL A 25 -61.65 -3.81 6.79
N LEU A 26 -60.86 -3.43 5.77
CA LEU A 26 -59.42 -3.16 5.96
C LEU A 26 -59.23 -1.90 6.86
N ALA A 27 -60.04 -0.86 6.67
CA ALA A 27 -60.00 0.33 7.54
C ALA A 27 -60.36 0.00 9.00
N PHE A 28 -61.37 -0.86 9.21
CA PHE A 28 -61.75 -1.33 10.53
C PHE A 28 -60.66 -2.21 11.17
N LEU A 29 -60.07 -3.12 10.41
CA LEU A 29 -58.93 -3.94 10.87
C LEU A 29 -57.73 -3.05 11.22
N ARG A 30 -57.49 -1.98 10.45
CA ARG A 30 -56.44 -1.01 10.71
C ARG A 30 -56.70 -0.23 12.02
N LEU A 31 -57.96 0.19 12.24
CA LEU A 31 -58.36 0.88 13.46
C LEU A 31 -58.15 0.00 14.72
N LEU A 32 -58.38 -1.30 14.61
CA LEU A 32 -58.14 -2.28 15.65
C LEU A 32 -56.67 -2.69 15.77
N GLY A 33 -55.79 -2.17 14.91
CA GLY A 33 -54.37 -2.59 14.89
C GLY A 33 -54.17 -4.04 14.43
N GLY A 34 -55.11 -4.60 13.65
CA GLY A 34 -55.08 -6.00 13.24
C GLY A 34 -53.99 -6.35 12.23
N TYR A 35 -53.48 -5.39 11.46
CA TYR A 35 -52.40 -5.60 10.51
C TYR A 35 -51.40 -4.45 10.47
N VAL A 36 -50.19 -4.75 10.06
CA VAL A 36 -49.12 -3.79 9.81
C VAL A 36 -48.42 -4.08 8.50
N ILE A 37 -48.01 -3.05 7.81
CA ILE A 37 -47.16 -3.15 6.62
C ILE A 37 -45.76 -2.72 7.05
N VAL A 38 -44.82 -3.63 6.98
CA VAL A 38 -43.40 -3.36 7.31
C VAL A 38 -42.65 -3.09 6.01
N GLU A 39 -42.02 -1.93 5.93
CA GLU A 39 -41.19 -1.57 4.80
C GLU A 39 -39.86 -2.32 4.86
N GLU A 40 -39.22 -2.49 3.70
CA GLU A 40 -37.92 -3.13 3.63
C GLU A 40 -36.87 -2.40 4.48
N ARG A 41 -36.08 -3.18 5.23
CA ARG A 41 -35.07 -2.65 6.16
C ARG A 41 -35.62 -1.81 7.32
N ARG A 42 -36.87 -2.05 7.73
CA ARG A 42 -37.43 -1.51 8.97
C ARG A 42 -37.83 -2.63 9.91
N ALA A 43 -37.66 -2.39 11.21
CA ALA A 43 -38.14 -3.28 12.25
C ALA A 43 -39.15 -2.56 13.14
N HIS A 44 -40.27 -3.24 13.40
CA HIS A 44 -41.29 -2.79 14.33
C HIS A 44 -41.15 -3.55 15.63
N VAL A 45 -40.82 -2.86 16.70
CA VAL A 45 -40.70 -3.44 18.05
C VAL A 45 -41.94 -3.06 18.86
N TYR A 46 -42.71 -4.04 19.27
CA TYR A 46 -43.93 -3.83 20.02
C TYR A 46 -43.69 -4.03 21.52
N VAL A 47 -44.02 -3.01 22.30
CA VAL A 47 -43.84 -2.97 23.75
C VAL A 47 -45.19 -2.73 24.41
N LEU A 48 -45.57 -3.60 25.34
CA LEU A 48 -46.78 -3.47 26.13
C LEU A 48 -46.41 -3.46 27.62
N PHE A 49 -46.84 -2.43 28.33
CA PHE A 49 -46.55 -2.25 29.79
C PHE A 49 -45.06 -2.37 30.13
N GLY A 50 -44.19 -1.89 29.23
CA GLY A 50 -42.72 -1.96 29.42
C GLY A 50 -42.06 -3.29 29.01
N LYS A 51 -42.84 -4.31 28.63
CA LYS A 51 -42.32 -5.59 28.16
C LYS A 51 -42.37 -5.66 26.64
N VAL A 52 -41.29 -6.09 26.02
CA VAL A 52 -41.27 -6.40 24.59
C VAL A 52 -42.08 -7.66 24.36
N ILE A 53 -43.10 -7.56 23.49
CA ILE A 53 -43.97 -8.68 23.13
C ILE A 53 -43.47 -9.37 21.90
N GLY A 54 -43.00 -8.59 20.91
CA GLY A 54 -42.49 -9.16 19.67
C GLY A 54 -41.84 -8.13 18.78
N ILE A 55 -41.13 -8.64 17.79
CA ILE A 55 -40.43 -7.87 16.75
C ILE A 55 -40.95 -8.37 15.42
N ILE A 56 -41.18 -7.45 14.48
CA ILE A 56 -41.49 -7.77 13.10
C ILE A 56 -40.45 -7.03 12.23
N ASP A 57 -39.49 -7.77 11.71
CA ASP A 57 -38.39 -7.31 10.87
C ASP A 57 -38.48 -7.77 9.41
N GLU A 58 -39.38 -8.75 9.16
CA GLU A 58 -39.68 -9.20 7.80
C GLU A 58 -40.50 -8.16 7.05
N PRO A 59 -40.09 -7.74 5.84
CA PRO A 59 -40.87 -6.82 5.03
C PRO A 59 -42.14 -7.48 4.50
N GLY A 60 -43.19 -6.69 4.40
CA GLY A 60 -44.46 -7.16 3.84
C GLY A 60 -45.67 -6.88 4.72
N PHE A 61 -46.77 -7.54 4.35
CA PHE A 61 -48.04 -7.44 5.07
C PHE A 61 -48.10 -8.51 6.16
N HIS A 62 -48.24 -8.05 7.41
CA HIS A 62 -48.33 -8.93 8.58
C HIS A 62 -49.61 -8.69 9.35
N ILE A 63 -50.31 -9.78 9.65
CA ILE A 63 -51.46 -9.78 10.55
C ILE A 63 -50.91 -9.95 11.98
N LEU A 64 -51.07 -8.93 12.82
CA LEU A 64 -50.46 -8.87 14.15
C LEU A 64 -50.90 -10.00 15.04
N ILE A 65 -52.16 -10.44 14.94
CA ILE A 65 -52.72 -11.53 15.76
C ILE A 65 -51.92 -12.82 15.58
N PHE A 66 -51.44 -13.15 14.38
CA PHE A 66 -50.67 -14.37 14.15
C PHE A 66 -49.23 -14.29 14.67
N LYS A 67 -48.63 -13.08 14.70
CA LYS A 67 -47.23 -12.89 15.20
C LYS A 67 -47.15 -12.59 16.68
N LEU A 68 -48.09 -11.79 17.21
CA LEU A 68 -48.10 -11.32 18.61
C LEU A 68 -49.22 -11.97 19.50
N GLY A 69 -50.05 -12.83 18.90
CA GLY A 69 -51.16 -13.46 19.58
C GLY A 69 -52.25 -12.46 19.99
N PRO A 70 -53.08 -12.79 21.03
CA PRO A 70 -54.18 -11.94 21.47
C PRO A 70 -53.72 -10.56 21.98
N ALA A 71 -52.48 -10.44 22.41
CA ALA A 71 -51.89 -9.17 22.85
C ALA A 71 -51.84 -8.13 21.72
N ALA A 72 -51.92 -8.51 20.43
CA ALA A 72 -51.90 -7.62 19.30
C ALA A 72 -52.98 -6.55 19.34
N LEU A 73 -54.21 -6.92 19.75
CA LEU A 73 -55.33 -6.00 19.85
C LEU A 73 -55.13 -4.92 20.94
N ILE A 74 -54.47 -5.31 22.01
CA ILE A 74 -54.22 -4.45 23.18
C ILE A 74 -53.02 -3.51 22.91
N VAL A 75 -52.01 -4.00 22.21
CA VAL A 75 -50.77 -3.26 21.91
C VAL A 75 -51.06 -1.98 21.12
N HIS A 76 -52.03 -1.99 20.24
CA HIS A 76 -52.36 -0.80 19.44
C HIS A 76 -52.88 0.36 20.31
N TRP A 77 -53.61 0.05 21.42
CA TRP A 77 -54.22 1.05 22.29
C TRP A 77 -53.39 1.38 23.53
N LEU A 78 -52.76 0.40 24.15
CA LEU A 78 -52.06 0.50 25.43
C LEU A 78 -50.54 0.28 25.29
N GLY A 79 -50.05 -0.13 24.14
CA GLY A 79 -48.63 -0.34 23.88
C GLY A 79 -47.97 0.79 23.14
N LYS A 80 -46.67 0.64 22.92
CA LYS A 80 -45.86 1.50 22.07
C LYS A 80 -45.22 0.65 20.98
N CYS A 81 -45.30 1.15 19.74
CA CYS A 81 -44.57 0.59 18.59
C CYS A 81 -43.38 1.50 18.29
N HIS A 82 -42.17 0.93 18.38
CA HIS A 82 -40.95 1.60 17.99
C HIS A 82 -40.56 1.11 16.60
N VAL A 83 -40.53 2.04 15.63
CA VAL A 83 -40.08 1.77 14.27
C VAL A 83 -38.63 2.13 14.17
N LEU A 84 -37.78 1.15 13.85
CA LEU A 84 -36.34 1.31 13.70
C LEU A 84 -35.94 1.14 12.25
N ASP A 85 -35.00 1.95 11.81
CA ASP A 85 -34.36 1.84 10.51
C ASP A 85 -33.15 0.92 10.62
N LEU A 86 -33.16 -0.21 9.88
CA LEU A 86 -32.09 -1.20 9.85
C LEU A 86 -31.10 -0.96 8.73
N ARG A 87 -31.23 0.14 7.99
CA ARG A 87 -30.31 0.48 6.93
C ARG A 87 -28.93 0.80 7.48
N LEU A 88 -27.95 0.66 6.62
CA LEU A 88 -26.58 1.06 6.93
C LEU A 88 -26.54 2.57 7.18
N ASP A 89 -26.08 2.95 8.35
CA ASP A 89 -25.86 4.34 8.75
C ASP A 89 -24.36 4.63 8.75
N GLN A 90 -23.99 5.82 8.31
CA GLN A 90 -22.61 6.26 8.23
C GLN A 90 -22.37 7.48 9.08
N VAL A 91 -21.36 7.44 9.93
CA VAL A 91 -21.01 8.56 10.80
C VAL A 91 -19.57 8.97 10.58
N TYR A 92 -19.36 10.27 10.55
CA TYR A 92 -18.05 10.88 10.45
C TYR A 92 -17.66 11.58 11.76
N LEU A 93 -16.63 11.08 12.41
CA LEU A 93 -16.00 11.71 13.56
C LEU A 93 -14.90 12.65 13.09
N ARG A 94 -15.13 13.95 13.26
CA ARG A 94 -14.16 14.98 12.86
C ARG A 94 -13.03 15.08 13.85
N SER A 95 -11.80 15.17 13.35
CA SER A 95 -10.62 15.68 14.04
C SER A 95 -10.47 15.19 15.49
N GLN A 96 -10.50 13.86 15.66
CA GLN A 96 -10.22 13.26 16.97
C GLN A 96 -8.77 13.54 17.33
N PRO A 97 -8.49 14.13 18.50
CA PRO A 97 -7.13 14.41 18.93
C PRO A 97 -6.43 13.12 19.30
N VAL A 98 -5.32 12.84 18.68
CA VAL A 98 -4.48 11.66 18.94
C VAL A 98 -3.03 12.10 18.94
N ASN A 99 -2.23 11.50 19.81
CA ASN A 99 -0.78 11.64 19.79
C ASN A 99 -0.16 10.35 19.26
N SER A 100 0.90 10.44 18.47
CA SER A 100 1.67 9.26 18.12
C SER A 100 2.51 8.77 19.32
N GLU A 101 3.12 7.59 19.22
CA GLU A 101 4.12 7.09 20.19
C GLU A 101 5.26 8.12 20.41
N GLU A 102 5.60 8.86 19.38
CA GLU A 102 6.64 9.90 19.39
C GLU A 102 6.13 11.24 19.98
N GLY A 103 4.88 11.32 20.44
CA GLY A 103 4.28 12.51 21.00
C GLY A 103 3.77 13.55 19.99
N ALA A 104 3.67 13.19 18.70
CA ALA A 104 3.18 14.11 17.67
C ALA A 104 1.67 14.33 17.77
N PRO A 105 1.18 15.56 18.03
CA PRO A 105 -0.24 15.84 18.13
C PRO A 105 -0.89 15.91 16.74
N MET A 106 -1.89 15.04 16.54
CA MET A 106 -2.62 14.94 15.26
C MET A 106 -4.12 15.03 15.47
N GLY A 107 -4.83 15.45 14.44
CA GLY A 107 -6.28 15.33 14.34
C GLY A 107 -6.64 14.29 13.28
N ILE A 108 -7.43 13.30 13.65
CA ILE A 108 -7.79 12.19 12.78
C ILE A 108 -9.28 12.21 12.48
N GLY A 109 -9.62 12.11 11.19
CA GLY A 109 -10.99 11.94 10.72
C GLY A 109 -11.30 10.46 10.51
N ILE A 110 -12.35 9.98 11.15
CA ILE A 110 -12.76 8.59 11.13
C ILE A 110 -14.16 8.49 10.53
N TRP A 111 -14.32 7.65 9.51
CA TRP A 111 -15.61 7.20 9.02
C TRP A 111 -15.87 5.80 9.53
N TYR A 112 -17.06 5.55 10.03
CA TYR A 112 -17.49 4.20 10.36
C TYR A 112 -18.92 3.97 9.91
N GLU A 113 -19.19 2.72 9.57
CA GLU A 113 -20.48 2.22 9.13
C GLU A 113 -21.07 1.35 10.22
N MET A 114 -22.36 1.49 10.43
CA MET A 114 -23.08 0.72 11.44
C MET A 114 -24.48 0.40 10.97
N PHE A 115 -25.03 -0.69 11.45
CA PHE A 115 -26.44 -1.03 11.30
C PHE A 115 -26.95 -1.75 12.55
N ILE A 116 -28.26 -1.68 12.76
CA ILE A 116 -28.89 -2.32 13.91
C ILE A 116 -29.03 -3.81 13.61
N SER A 117 -28.44 -4.67 14.44
CA SER A 117 -28.52 -6.12 14.34
C SER A 117 -29.55 -6.72 15.30
N ASP A 118 -29.69 -6.13 16.48
CA ASP A 118 -30.70 -6.51 17.47
C ASP A 118 -31.50 -5.27 17.88
N PRO A 119 -32.74 -5.12 17.36
CA PRO A 119 -33.61 -3.99 17.66
C PRO A 119 -33.95 -3.82 19.14
N VAL A 120 -34.03 -4.92 19.89
CA VAL A 120 -34.36 -4.87 21.33
C VAL A 120 -33.19 -4.39 22.16
N ALA A 121 -32.03 -4.96 21.93
CA ALA A 121 -30.80 -4.52 22.62
C ALA A 121 -30.52 -3.04 22.31
N TYR A 122 -30.73 -2.59 21.08
CA TYR A 122 -30.57 -1.21 20.69
C TYR A 122 -31.48 -0.25 21.47
N LEU A 123 -32.74 -0.62 21.68
CA LEU A 123 -33.71 0.25 22.37
C LEU A 123 -33.58 0.27 23.89
N PHE A 124 -33.16 -0.85 24.49
CA PHE A 124 -33.32 -1.03 25.93
C PHE A 124 -32.04 -1.25 26.72
N ARG A 125 -30.93 -1.63 26.05
CA ARG A 125 -29.66 -1.83 26.76
C ARG A 125 -28.85 -0.56 26.95
N ASN A 126 -28.98 0.42 26.04
CA ASN A 126 -28.23 1.66 26.12
C ASN A 126 -29.15 2.85 25.86
N ALA A 127 -29.07 3.87 26.69
CA ALA A 127 -29.88 5.09 26.54
C ALA A 127 -29.50 5.89 25.29
N ASN A 128 -28.23 5.87 24.89
CA ASN A 128 -27.73 6.54 23.68
C ASN A 128 -26.72 5.62 22.94
N PRO A 129 -27.19 4.60 22.22
CA PRO A 129 -26.31 3.64 21.56
C PRO A 129 -25.39 4.29 20.54
N ARG A 130 -25.88 5.28 19.78
CA ARG A 130 -25.09 6.02 18.77
C ARG A 130 -23.95 6.80 19.41
N GLY A 131 -24.22 7.52 20.48
CA GLY A 131 -23.21 8.28 21.21
C GLY A 131 -22.16 7.38 21.85
N SER A 132 -22.61 6.26 22.46
CA SER A 132 -21.71 5.27 23.04
C SER A 132 -20.81 4.60 21.99
N LEU A 133 -21.37 4.27 20.83
CA LEU A 133 -20.57 3.71 19.71
C LEU A 133 -19.54 4.72 19.21
N ALA A 134 -19.97 5.99 19.03
CA ALA A 134 -19.05 7.05 18.61
C ALA A 134 -17.90 7.25 19.62
N ALA A 135 -18.20 7.24 20.91
CA ALA A 135 -17.21 7.33 21.97
C ALA A 135 -16.25 6.13 21.99
N ASN A 136 -16.78 4.91 21.79
CA ASN A 136 -15.94 3.72 21.74
C ASN A 136 -15.04 3.68 20.51
N VAL A 137 -15.56 4.02 19.33
CA VAL A 137 -14.74 4.12 18.11
C VAL A 137 -13.64 5.18 18.28
N SER A 138 -13.99 6.34 18.86
CA SER A 138 -13.01 7.39 19.16
C SER A 138 -11.94 6.89 20.13
N SER A 139 -12.33 6.27 21.24
CA SER A 139 -11.42 5.77 22.28
C SER A 139 -10.53 4.63 21.77
N ALA A 140 -11.09 3.67 21.03
CA ALA A 140 -10.33 2.60 20.41
C ALA A 140 -9.31 3.14 19.39
N THR A 141 -9.72 4.14 18.60
CA THR A 141 -8.82 4.80 17.65
C THR A 141 -7.66 5.50 18.37
N VAL A 142 -7.96 6.25 19.45
CA VAL A 142 -6.92 6.90 20.25
C VAL A 142 -5.95 5.88 20.81
N ARG A 143 -6.45 4.78 21.43
CA ARG A 143 -5.59 3.70 21.98
C ARG A 143 -4.72 3.05 20.91
N CYS A 144 -5.32 2.68 19.78
CA CYS A 144 -4.60 2.04 18.67
C CYS A 144 -3.47 2.94 18.15
N LEU A 145 -3.78 4.20 17.93
CA LEU A 145 -2.85 5.13 17.29
C LEU A 145 -1.79 5.67 18.25
N SER A 146 -2.11 5.85 19.54
CA SER A 146 -1.14 6.33 20.53
C SER A 146 0.03 5.37 20.76
N ASN A 147 -0.12 4.11 20.39
CA ASN A 147 0.90 3.08 20.50
C ASN A 147 1.65 2.82 19.17
N MET A 148 1.41 3.64 18.16
CA MET A 148 2.01 3.48 16.83
C MET A 148 2.96 4.62 16.49
N LYS A 149 4.05 4.28 15.77
CA LYS A 149 4.97 5.28 15.22
C LYS A 149 4.30 6.04 14.10
N LEU A 150 4.69 7.30 13.96
CA LEU A 150 4.12 8.18 12.95
C LEU A 150 4.27 7.63 11.52
N ALA A 151 5.41 7.02 11.20
CA ALA A 151 5.66 6.42 9.89
C ALA A 151 4.65 5.29 9.59
N ASP A 152 4.44 4.38 10.54
CA ASP A 152 3.52 3.25 10.41
C ASP A 152 2.07 3.71 10.29
N MET A 153 1.69 4.77 11.00
CA MET A 153 0.36 5.39 10.89
C MET A 153 0.07 5.96 9.49
N LEU A 154 1.07 6.48 8.80
CA LEU A 154 0.92 7.04 7.46
C LEU A 154 0.89 5.96 6.38
N GLU A 155 1.63 4.87 6.58
CA GLU A 155 1.76 3.77 5.61
C GLU A 155 0.65 2.72 5.76
N ASN A 156 0.30 2.32 6.99
CA ASN A 156 -0.53 1.15 7.28
C ASN A 156 -1.96 1.50 7.77
N ARG A 157 -2.63 2.44 7.13
CA ARG A 157 -3.98 2.88 7.52
C ARG A 157 -5.02 1.75 7.54
N HIS A 158 -4.87 0.78 6.68
CA HIS A 158 -5.81 -0.34 6.60
C HIS A 158 -5.70 -1.26 7.81
N ALA A 159 -4.50 -1.59 8.25
CA ALA A 159 -4.28 -2.40 9.45
C ALA A 159 -4.87 -1.74 10.71
N MET A 160 -4.69 -0.42 10.86
CA MET A 160 -5.29 0.35 11.95
C MET A 160 -6.81 0.27 11.95
N SER A 161 -7.43 0.40 10.78
CA SER A 161 -8.89 0.32 10.64
C SER A 161 -9.42 -1.06 11.06
N LEU A 162 -8.71 -2.13 10.76
CA LEU A 162 -9.07 -3.49 11.18
C LEU A 162 -8.96 -3.65 12.70
N THR A 163 -7.87 -3.20 13.31
CA THR A 163 -7.66 -3.28 14.77
C THR A 163 -8.75 -2.52 15.53
N VAL A 164 -9.07 -1.30 15.11
CA VAL A 164 -10.14 -0.51 15.72
C VAL A 164 -11.51 -1.21 15.58
N ARG A 165 -11.78 -1.78 14.40
CA ARG A 165 -13.00 -2.52 14.14
C ARG A 165 -13.14 -3.74 15.07
N GLU A 166 -12.09 -4.53 15.23
CA GLU A 166 -12.08 -5.72 16.07
C GLU A 166 -12.32 -5.36 17.55
N GLU A 167 -11.65 -4.34 18.05
CA GLU A 167 -11.77 -3.88 19.42
C GLU A 167 -13.20 -3.40 19.75
N VAL A 168 -13.83 -2.66 18.85
CA VAL A 168 -15.17 -2.09 19.07
C VAL A 168 -16.29 -3.10 18.81
N THR A 169 -16.06 -4.11 17.98
CA THR A 169 -17.10 -5.07 17.56
C THR A 169 -17.74 -5.78 18.75
N ALA A 170 -16.95 -6.22 19.72
CA ALA A 170 -17.45 -6.94 20.90
C ALA A 170 -18.46 -6.10 21.68
N SER A 171 -18.09 -4.87 22.04
CA SER A 171 -18.98 -3.96 22.80
C SER A 171 -20.19 -3.49 21.99
N SER A 172 -20.04 -3.27 20.69
CA SER A 172 -21.13 -2.80 19.82
C SER A 172 -22.23 -3.86 19.66
N GLN A 173 -21.87 -5.14 19.59
CA GLN A 173 -22.84 -6.24 19.50
C GLN A 173 -23.70 -6.35 20.75
N GLU A 174 -23.15 -6.10 21.94
CA GLU A 174 -23.93 -6.09 23.17
C GLU A 174 -25.03 -5.01 23.18
N TRP A 175 -24.82 -3.91 22.48
CA TRP A 175 -25.79 -2.82 22.35
C TRP A 175 -26.71 -2.92 21.14
N GLY A 176 -26.68 -4.06 20.45
CA GLY A 176 -27.51 -4.33 19.29
C GLY A 176 -27.07 -3.65 18.01
N TYR A 177 -25.83 -3.13 17.96
CA TYR A 177 -25.20 -2.66 16.74
C TYR A 177 -24.24 -3.70 16.18
N LYS A 178 -24.19 -3.75 14.86
CA LYS A 178 -23.09 -4.40 14.14
C LYS A 178 -22.29 -3.33 13.39
N LEU A 179 -21.02 -3.27 13.73
CA LEU A 179 -20.08 -2.38 13.05
C LEU A 179 -19.74 -2.95 11.68
N GLY A 180 -19.88 -2.13 10.65
CA GLY A 180 -19.45 -2.44 9.29
C GLY A 180 -17.96 -2.16 9.11
N SER A 181 -17.63 -1.26 8.23
CA SER A 181 -16.26 -0.84 7.96
C SER A 181 -15.89 0.39 8.78
N VAL A 182 -14.64 0.48 9.19
CA VAL A 182 -14.05 1.66 9.83
C VAL A 182 -12.95 2.17 8.90
N TYR A 183 -12.97 3.45 8.58
CA TYR A 183 -12.00 4.08 7.68
C TYR A 183 -11.33 5.28 8.35
N ILE A 184 -10.03 5.22 8.49
CA ILE A 184 -9.22 6.36 8.91
C ILE A 184 -8.90 7.18 7.64
N ARG A 185 -9.58 8.33 7.48
CA ARG A 185 -9.51 9.08 6.22
C ARG A 185 -8.53 10.22 6.22
N LYS A 186 -8.49 10.98 7.27
CA LYS A 186 -7.79 12.27 7.27
C LYS A 186 -6.91 12.38 8.50
N VAL A 187 -5.64 12.56 8.29
CA VAL A 187 -4.66 12.84 9.34
C VAL A 187 -4.20 14.27 9.14
N HIS A 188 -4.37 15.13 10.13
CA HIS A 188 -3.84 16.49 10.11
C HIS A 188 -2.92 16.67 11.29
N PHE A 189 -1.81 17.27 11.05
CA PHE A 189 -0.96 17.76 12.11
C PHE A 189 -1.53 19.08 12.66
N ARG A 190 -1.57 19.23 13.97
CA ARG A 190 -2.07 20.43 14.62
C ARG A 190 -1.02 21.53 14.70
N ASP A 191 0.25 21.15 14.67
CA ASP A 191 1.38 22.06 14.79
C ASP A 191 2.14 22.14 13.47
N LEU A 192 2.26 23.36 12.92
CA LEU A 192 3.00 23.65 11.69
C LEU A 192 4.51 23.47 11.88
N GLU A 193 5.02 23.73 13.08
CA GLU A 193 6.42 23.57 13.40
C GLU A 193 6.82 22.09 13.38
N MET A 194 5.95 21.22 13.90
CA MET A 194 6.13 19.79 13.84
C MET A 194 6.07 19.25 12.39
N ILE A 195 5.22 19.80 11.52
CA ILE A 195 5.24 19.46 10.09
C ILE A 195 6.62 19.70 9.49
N ARG A 196 7.21 20.86 9.75
CA ARG A 196 8.54 21.21 9.27
C ARG A 196 9.63 20.29 9.82
N GLN A 197 9.54 19.92 11.11
CA GLN A 197 10.47 18.96 11.72
C GLN A 197 10.34 17.56 11.09
N ILE A 198 9.12 17.08 10.83
CA ILE A 198 8.89 15.81 10.17
C ILE A 198 9.41 15.85 8.73
N GLU A 199 9.11 16.90 7.98
CA GLU A 199 9.64 17.11 6.63
C GLU A 199 11.18 17.08 6.62
N SER A 200 11.80 17.82 7.54
CA SER A 200 13.25 17.83 7.70
C SER A 200 13.81 16.44 8.04
N LYS A 201 13.17 15.71 8.96
CA LYS A 201 13.57 14.35 9.34
C LYS A 201 13.45 13.36 8.16
N VAL A 202 12.35 13.44 7.41
CA VAL A 202 12.12 12.60 6.24
C VAL A 202 13.12 12.92 5.13
N VAL A 203 13.33 14.20 4.84
CA VAL A 203 14.31 14.64 3.83
C VAL A 203 15.73 14.19 4.21
N ASN A 204 16.12 14.34 5.48
CA ASN A 204 17.43 13.91 5.95
C ASN A 204 17.58 12.38 5.85
N ARG A 205 16.56 11.62 6.23
CA ARG A 205 16.56 10.15 6.08
C ARG A 205 16.68 9.74 4.61
N LEU A 206 15.94 10.38 3.70
CA LEU A 206 16.04 10.11 2.26
C LEU A 206 17.45 10.45 1.73
N ARG A 207 18.04 11.57 2.17
CA ARG A 207 19.43 11.92 1.82
C ARG A 207 20.43 10.88 2.31
N GLN A 208 20.27 10.39 3.54
CA GLN A 208 21.12 9.33 4.09
C GLN A 208 20.99 8.02 3.28
N VAL A 209 19.77 7.58 2.99
CA VAL A 209 19.53 6.39 2.18
C VAL A 209 20.11 6.55 0.78
N THR A 210 19.87 7.70 0.14
CA THR A 210 20.42 7.98 -1.21
C THR A 210 21.95 8.01 -1.19
N SER A 211 22.55 8.61 -0.15
CA SER A 211 24.02 8.61 0.01
C SER A 211 24.56 7.21 0.23
N ALA A 212 23.90 6.38 1.05
CA ALA A 212 24.30 5.00 1.27
C ALA A 212 24.24 4.16 -0.03
N ILE A 213 23.17 4.30 -0.81
CA ILE A 213 23.03 3.62 -2.10
C ILE A 213 24.12 4.08 -3.09
N LYS A 214 24.40 5.39 -3.15
CA LYS A 214 25.48 5.92 -4.01
C LYS A 214 26.85 5.39 -3.56
N GLN A 215 27.12 5.34 -2.26
CA GLN A 215 28.37 4.83 -1.72
C GLN A 215 28.53 3.33 -1.99
N ASP A 216 27.45 2.55 -1.82
CA ASP A 216 27.45 1.13 -2.12
C ASP A 216 27.69 0.88 -3.62
N GLY A 217 27.01 1.64 -4.48
CA GLY A 217 27.25 1.61 -5.91
C GLY A 217 28.70 1.95 -6.30
N ALA A 218 29.26 3.01 -5.71
CA ALA A 218 30.65 3.38 -5.94
C ALA A 218 31.63 2.28 -5.45
N ASN A 219 31.36 1.68 -4.31
CA ASN A 219 32.15 0.57 -3.79
C ASN A 219 32.09 -0.66 -4.71
N GLN A 220 30.90 -1.01 -5.21
CA GLN A 220 30.73 -2.10 -6.16
C GLN A 220 31.49 -1.86 -7.47
N VAL A 221 31.40 -0.64 -8.01
CA VAL A 221 32.18 -0.26 -9.21
C VAL A 221 33.68 -0.37 -8.94
N SER A 222 34.14 0.12 -7.79
CA SER A 222 35.57 0.01 -7.40
C SER A 222 36.03 -1.44 -7.30
N VAL A 223 35.24 -2.31 -6.68
CA VAL A 223 35.55 -3.75 -6.57
C VAL A 223 35.60 -4.42 -7.94
N ILE A 224 34.63 -4.13 -8.82
CA ILE A 224 34.59 -4.67 -10.17
C ILE A 224 35.81 -4.22 -10.97
N THR A 225 36.13 -2.91 -10.94
CA THR A 225 37.28 -2.34 -11.65
C THR A 225 38.59 -2.92 -11.16
N SER A 226 38.81 -2.96 -9.84
CA SER A 226 40.04 -3.53 -9.26
C SER A 226 40.18 -5.02 -9.57
N THR A 227 39.06 -5.76 -9.59
CA THR A 227 39.08 -7.18 -9.95
C THR A 227 39.42 -7.37 -11.42
N ALA A 228 38.85 -6.56 -12.31
CA ALA A 228 39.14 -6.59 -13.74
C ALA A 228 40.60 -6.20 -14.03
N GLU A 229 41.10 -5.15 -13.41
CA GLU A 229 42.51 -4.73 -13.54
C GLU A 229 43.45 -5.83 -13.03
N ARG A 230 43.17 -6.45 -11.89
CA ARG A 230 43.95 -7.56 -11.37
C ARG A 230 43.94 -8.75 -12.33
N GLN A 231 42.78 -9.08 -12.88
CA GLN A 231 42.65 -10.19 -13.83
C GLN A 231 43.44 -9.89 -15.12
N ALA A 232 43.31 -8.68 -15.65
CA ALA A 232 44.11 -8.23 -16.81
C ALA A 232 45.61 -8.30 -16.54
N ALA A 233 46.07 -7.81 -15.39
CA ALA A 233 47.46 -7.89 -14.99
C ALA A 233 48.00 -9.34 -14.91
N ILE A 234 47.18 -10.25 -14.39
CA ILE A 234 47.53 -11.69 -14.33
C ILE A 234 47.67 -12.27 -15.75
N GLU A 235 46.73 -11.97 -16.62
CA GLU A 235 46.79 -12.48 -18.01
C GLU A 235 47.94 -11.83 -18.81
N PHE A 236 48.23 -10.57 -18.63
CA PHE A 236 49.41 -9.93 -19.18
C PHE A 236 50.70 -10.51 -18.64
N ALA A 237 50.78 -10.79 -17.33
CA ALA A 237 51.94 -11.43 -16.73
C ALA A 237 52.16 -12.85 -17.25
N LYS A 238 51.11 -13.65 -17.43
CA LYS A 238 51.19 -14.98 -18.06
C LYS A 238 51.68 -14.88 -19.51
N ALA A 239 51.10 -13.96 -20.29
CA ALA A 239 51.53 -13.75 -21.64
C ALA A 239 53.00 -13.32 -21.74
N ALA A 240 53.43 -12.42 -20.85
CA ALA A 240 54.80 -11.98 -20.74
C ALA A 240 55.77 -13.11 -20.35
N ALA A 241 55.33 -14.03 -19.45
CA ALA A 241 56.10 -15.18 -19.02
C ALA A 241 56.27 -16.24 -20.16
N ILE A 242 55.24 -16.42 -20.99
CA ILE A 242 55.28 -17.40 -22.07
C ILE A 242 56.09 -16.86 -23.29
N ARG A 243 56.13 -15.53 -23.45
CA ARG A 243 56.82 -14.90 -24.59
C ARG A 243 58.30 -15.32 -24.76
N PRO A 244 59.15 -15.35 -23.69
CA PRO A 244 60.53 -15.82 -23.82
C PRO A 244 60.62 -17.28 -24.24
N GLN A 245 59.70 -18.12 -23.76
CA GLN A 245 59.66 -19.52 -24.11
C GLN A 245 59.33 -19.77 -25.59
N ILE A 246 58.34 -19.03 -26.11
CA ILE A 246 58.02 -19.12 -27.55
C ILE A 246 59.15 -18.60 -28.40
N VAL A 247 59.74 -17.48 -28.02
CA VAL A 247 60.86 -16.87 -28.76
C VAL A 247 62.08 -17.80 -28.66
N GLY A 248 62.36 -18.37 -27.47
CA GLY A 248 63.47 -19.32 -27.30
C GLY A 248 63.31 -20.58 -28.17
N GLY A 249 62.09 -21.15 -28.19
CA GLY A 249 61.79 -22.31 -29.03
C GLY A 249 61.92 -21.99 -30.55
N ALA A 250 61.49 -20.81 -30.97
CA ALA A 250 61.66 -20.37 -32.35
C ALA A 250 63.14 -20.17 -32.70
N LEU A 251 63.90 -19.55 -31.81
CA LEU A 251 65.36 -19.38 -32.01
C LEU A 251 66.10 -20.72 -32.01
N GLU A 252 65.71 -21.69 -31.21
CA GLU A 252 66.29 -23.04 -31.22
C GLU A 252 66.03 -23.74 -32.56
N HIS A 253 64.82 -23.63 -33.11
CA HIS A 253 64.52 -24.14 -34.45
C HIS A 253 65.37 -23.47 -35.57
N ILE A 254 65.57 -22.16 -35.49
CA ILE A 254 66.35 -21.39 -36.44
C ILE A 254 67.87 -21.72 -36.33
N SER A 255 68.35 -21.93 -35.07
CA SER A 255 69.74 -22.22 -34.81
C SER A 255 70.21 -23.59 -35.32
N ARG A 256 69.30 -24.48 -35.73
CA ARG A 256 69.61 -25.77 -36.33
C ARG A 256 70.29 -25.64 -37.73
N ASP A 257 70.03 -24.52 -38.41
CA ASP A 257 70.70 -24.17 -39.66
C ASP A 257 71.61 -22.94 -39.45
N ALA A 258 72.93 -23.15 -39.37
CA ALA A 258 73.87 -22.10 -39.01
C ALA A 258 73.88 -20.93 -40.04
N ARG A 259 73.52 -21.17 -41.28
CA ARG A 259 73.45 -20.11 -42.30
C ARG A 259 72.23 -19.24 -42.11
N VAL A 260 71.09 -19.84 -41.82
CA VAL A 260 69.84 -19.10 -41.60
C VAL A 260 69.94 -18.30 -40.30
N ALA A 261 70.55 -18.85 -39.27
CA ALA A 261 70.78 -18.17 -37.99
C ALA A 261 71.63 -16.90 -38.17
N GLN A 262 72.73 -17.01 -38.93
CA GLN A 262 73.60 -15.86 -39.11
C GLN A 262 72.91 -14.72 -39.89
N VAL A 263 72.23 -15.04 -40.97
CA VAL A 263 71.46 -14.02 -41.74
C VAL A 263 70.35 -13.39 -40.86
N LEU A 264 69.66 -14.16 -40.04
CA LEU A 264 68.59 -13.62 -39.15
C LEU A 264 69.18 -12.66 -38.14
N PHE A 265 70.31 -13.01 -37.46
CA PHE A 265 70.93 -12.13 -36.50
C PHE A 265 71.44 -10.85 -37.17
N ASP A 266 72.05 -10.92 -38.41
CA ASP A 266 72.44 -9.75 -39.16
C ASP A 266 71.22 -8.84 -39.48
N VAL A 267 70.04 -9.43 -39.84
CA VAL A 267 68.83 -8.66 -40.10
C VAL A 267 68.30 -8.01 -38.82
N LEU A 268 68.26 -8.72 -37.69
CA LEU A 268 67.85 -8.19 -36.43
C LEU A 268 68.76 -7.08 -35.86
N GLU A 269 70.04 -7.17 -36.14
CA GLU A 269 71.02 -6.14 -35.78
C GLU A 269 70.76 -4.88 -36.58
N VAL A 270 70.52 -5.01 -37.89
CA VAL A 270 70.16 -3.89 -38.78
C VAL A 270 68.79 -3.28 -38.35
N GLU A 271 67.79 -4.10 -38.07
CA GLU A 271 66.47 -3.64 -37.56
C GLU A 271 66.61 -2.87 -36.24
N ARG A 272 67.42 -3.36 -35.31
CA ARG A 272 67.72 -2.71 -34.06
C ARG A 272 68.39 -1.35 -34.26
N VAL A 273 69.28 -1.24 -35.19
CA VAL A 273 69.96 0.02 -35.54
C VAL A 273 68.93 0.98 -36.17
N LEU A 274 68.08 0.50 -37.07
CA LEU A 274 67.10 1.29 -37.77
C LEU A 274 65.95 1.75 -36.87
N SER A 275 65.53 0.91 -35.89
CA SER A 275 64.48 1.25 -34.94
C SER A 275 64.98 2.11 -33.78
N GLY A 276 66.27 2.21 -33.60
CA GLY A 276 66.89 3.10 -32.61
C GLY A 276 66.78 4.56 -33.07
N LYS A 277 66.48 5.45 -32.10
CA LYS A 277 66.51 6.90 -32.33
C LYS A 277 67.93 7.48 -32.55
N ALA A 278 68.90 6.61 -32.81
CA ALA A 278 70.27 7.02 -32.98
C ALA A 278 70.46 7.45 -34.42
N GLU A 279 71.17 8.54 -34.63
CA GLU A 279 71.59 9.01 -35.93
C GLU A 279 72.73 8.13 -36.45
N VAL A 280 72.49 7.40 -37.53
CA VAL A 280 73.47 6.45 -38.08
C VAL A 280 74.32 7.17 -39.11
N THR A 281 75.60 7.38 -38.79
CA THR A 281 76.56 7.93 -39.70
C THR A 281 77.42 6.86 -40.32
N LEU A 282 77.34 6.65 -41.63
CA LEU A 282 78.15 5.66 -42.34
C LEU A 282 79.54 6.26 -42.64
N VAL A 283 80.55 5.67 -42.05
CA VAL A 283 81.96 6.08 -42.28
C VAL A 283 82.62 5.05 -43.17
N PRO A 284 83.20 5.45 -44.31
CA PRO A 284 83.87 4.53 -45.18
C PRO A 284 85.11 3.96 -44.53
N SER A 285 85.31 2.62 -44.70
CA SER A 285 86.45 1.88 -44.12
C SER A 285 87.74 2.31 -44.78
N GLY A 286 88.62 3.02 -44.05
CA GLY A 286 89.90 3.43 -44.50
C GLY A 286 90.30 4.91 -44.27
N SER A 287 89.37 5.73 -43.79
CA SER A 287 89.69 7.12 -43.46
C SER A 287 89.95 7.23 -41.93
N GLY A 288 91.13 7.70 -41.56
CA GLY A 288 91.45 7.96 -40.12
C GLY A 288 90.69 9.08 -39.51
N MET A 289 89.40 9.31 -39.94
CA MET A 289 88.46 10.38 -39.50
C MET A 289 87.61 10.03 -38.28
N LEU A 290 87.52 8.75 -37.89
CA LEU A 290 86.66 8.31 -36.76
C LEU A 290 86.96 9.08 -35.42
N PRO A 291 88.19 9.32 -35.05
CA PRO A 291 88.46 10.08 -33.81
C PRO A 291 88.05 11.54 -33.90
N GLN A 292 88.15 12.17 -35.16
CA GLN A 292 87.76 13.57 -35.38
C GLN A 292 86.22 13.78 -35.37
N LEU A 293 85.46 12.82 -35.91
CA LEU A 293 84.01 12.84 -35.93
C LEU A 293 83.46 12.65 -34.47
N LEU A 294 84.04 11.72 -33.72
CA LEU A 294 83.66 11.54 -32.30
C LEU A 294 83.99 12.74 -31.41
N ALA A 295 85.07 13.45 -31.72
CA ALA A 295 85.49 14.67 -31.07
C ALA A 295 84.62 15.88 -31.45
N ALA A 296 83.98 15.90 -32.61
CA ALA A 296 83.11 16.95 -33.07
C ALA A 296 81.72 16.83 -32.44
N ASP A 297 81.19 15.60 -32.22
CA ASP A 297 79.89 15.33 -31.68
C ASP A 297 79.76 15.63 -30.14
N SER A 298 80.88 15.51 -29.44
CA SER A 298 80.95 15.79 -27.99
C SER A 298 80.76 17.31 -27.66
N ARG A 299 80.67 18.20 -28.63
CA ARG A 299 80.57 19.67 -28.40
C ARG A 299 79.14 20.26 -28.51
N THR A 300 78.12 19.45 -28.81
CA THR A 300 76.76 19.96 -29.11
C THR A 300 75.68 19.49 -28.19
N ILE A 301 75.98 19.04 -26.97
CA ILE A 301 74.98 18.80 -25.94
C ILE A 301 74.79 20.03 -25.09
N PRO A 302 73.70 20.82 -25.24
CA PRO A 302 73.39 21.89 -24.30
C PRO A 302 73.03 21.28 -22.94
N PRO A 303 73.34 21.98 -21.83
CA PRO A 303 73.02 21.50 -20.50
C PRO A 303 71.50 21.39 -20.34
N PRO A 304 70.97 20.39 -19.59
CA PRO A 304 69.57 20.31 -19.28
C PRO A 304 69.14 21.51 -18.43
N VAL A 305 68.04 22.15 -18.84
CA VAL A 305 67.32 23.17 -18.10
C VAL A 305 66.40 22.51 -17.07
#